data_67aaf2c5ae049e5ce63abde9d326e9d0
#
_entry.id   67aaf2c5ae049e5ce63abde9d326e9d0
#
_cell.length_a   1.000
_cell.length_b   1.000
_cell.length_c   1.000
_cell.angle_alpha   90.00
_cell.angle_beta   90.00
_cell.angle_gamma   90.00
#
_symmetry.space_group_name_H-M   'P 1'
#
loop_
_entity.id
_entity.type
_entity.pdbx_description
1 polymer ?
#
loop_
_entity_poly.entity_id
_entity_poly.type
_entity_poly.pdbx_seq_one_letter_code
_entity_poly.pdbx_strand_id
1 'polypeptide(L)'
;MKAKVVITVLLFIGVIFSHSGIALENSNFDIIIKNGKIINGTGNPWFYGDVGIKGDLIAAIGNLESQKAKKVIDASGLVITPGFIDVHTHCDTGLGNQETQANLNYLSQGVTTVVGGNCGYGTHKVQEITTVWNKQGIGTNAILLVGFGTVRQQVLGTEDRAPTQEELKKMQSIARKAMEEGAWGISTGLQYIPGRYASTEEIISLVKIVAEYKGIYSTHMRSEEEELVQAVQEAIRIGEESGVRTNIAHFKASGKMNWGSMLEAVKRVEEARSRGLEITADMYPYSKSATMPLLGIFHIPKGMAPFSEIEKKAQSKKLTKGEREAITKLYVDELVKALQDKSKREKIKKLTLEGDPDKVNWVAKGGWYNFTIMDAKKNTDLIGRMFCDLAQEQGREEFDIAADLFIEEKSNLIISLSTMSEEDVQHALKQPWVMVSSDGAAVTNKGQSVHPRNYGSFSRVLRKYVREEALLSLVDGVRKMTSLPAQLLRLSDRGLLLKGYKADLVVFDPEKIKDNATFLDPHQYASGVEYVIVNGEISIDRGKYNNSLHGKALLHTEN
;
A
#
# COMPACT_ATOMS: atom_id res chain seq x y z
N MET A 1 7.27 54.07 -77.70
CA MET A 1 7.52 53.40 -76.44
C MET A 1 6.21 52.77 -76.03
N LYS A 2 6.12 51.42 -76.13
CA LYS A 2 4.87 50.65 -75.84
C LYS A 2 4.94 50.06 -74.41
N ALA A 3 4.05 50.49 -73.51
CA ALA A 3 3.94 49.94 -72.23
C ALA A 3 3.16 48.57 -72.30
N LYS A 4 3.78 47.53 -71.81
CA LYS A 4 3.14 46.23 -71.64
C LYS A 4 2.41 46.17 -70.25
N VAL A 5 1.13 46.02 -70.27
CA VAL A 5 0.32 45.70 -69.09
C VAL A 5 0.40 44.19 -68.87
N VAL A 6 0.89 43.79 -67.69
CA VAL A 6 0.87 42.41 -67.27
C VAL A 6 -0.34 42.23 -66.35
N ILE A 7 -1.30 41.42 -66.75
CA ILE A 7 -2.48 41.04 -65.97
C ILE A 7 -2.08 39.76 -65.22
N THR A 8 -1.94 39.86 -63.89
CA THR A 8 -1.76 38.69 -63.01
C THR A 8 -3.12 38.12 -62.66
N VAL A 9 -3.42 36.94 -63.14
CA VAL A 9 -4.64 36.17 -62.78
C VAL A 9 -4.31 35.42 -61.48
N LEU A 10 -4.97 35.80 -60.37
CA LEU A 10 -4.95 35.07 -59.11
C LEU A 10 -5.97 33.91 -59.19
N LEU A 11 -5.48 32.67 -59.32
CA LEU A 11 -6.26 31.47 -59.17
C LEU A 11 -6.53 31.24 -57.67
N PHE A 12 -7.75 31.46 -57.21
CA PHE A 12 -8.23 30.99 -55.91
C PHE A 12 -8.44 29.47 -55.99
N ILE A 13 -7.54 28.68 -55.39
CA ILE A 13 -7.77 27.27 -55.16
C ILE A 13 -8.61 27.19 -53.88
N GLY A 14 -9.90 26.99 -54.05
CA GLY A 14 -10.79 26.63 -52.96
C GLY A 14 -10.47 25.23 -52.44
N VAL A 15 -9.80 25.16 -51.29
CA VAL A 15 -9.65 23.89 -50.57
C VAL A 15 -11.01 23.57 -49.94
N ILE A 16 -11.74 22.69 -50.59
CA ILE A 16 -12.93 22.08 -49.99
C ILE A 16 -12.44 21.11 -48.94
N PHE A 17 -12.46 21.56 -47.67
CA PHE A 17 -12.39 20.62 -46.54
C PHE A 17 -13.64 19.73 -46.59
N SER A 18 -13.53 18.58 -47.23
CA SER A 18 -14.45 17.50 -47.00
C SER A 18 -14.30 17.06 -45.54
N HIS A 19 -15.25 17.43 -44.71
CA HIS A 19 -15.45 16.75 -43.44
C HIS A 19 -15.81 15.29 -43.79
N SER A 20 -14.80 14.46 -43.97
CA SER A 20 -14.96 13.02 -43.85
C SER A 20 -15.38 12.77 -42.41
N GLY A 21 -16.69 12.76 -42.17
CA GLY A 21 -17.24 12.12 -40.99
C GLY A 21 -16.62 10.74 -40.96
N ILE A 22 -15.77 10.52 -39.95
CA ILE A 22 -15.27 9.18 -39.62
C ILE A 22 -16.56 8.41 -39.29
N ALA A 23 -17.09 7.68 -40.27
CA ALA A 23 -18.11 6.69 -40.03
C ALA A 23 -17.51 5.76 -38.99
N LEU A 24 -18.03 5.81 -37.76
CA LEU A 24 -17.77 4.80 -36.76
C LEU A 24 -18.15 3.48 -37.40
N GLU A 25 -17.15 2.72 -37.91
CA GLU A 25 -17.36 1.33 -38.26
C GLU A 25 -18.19 0.70 -37.16
N ASN A 26 -19.14 -0.18 -37.51
CA ASN A 26 -19.97 -0.95 -36.59
C ASN A 26 -19.07 -1.77 -35.63
N SER A 27 -18.40 -1.10 -34.72
CA SER A 27 -17.47 -1.73 -33.78
C SER A 27 -18.32 -2.35 -32.67
N ASN A 28 -18.53 -3.67 -32.76
CA ASN A 28 -19.07 -4.41 -31.64
C ASN A 28 -18.14 -4.25 -30.46
N PHE A 29 -18.59 -3.61 -29.39
CA PHE A 29 -17.91 -3.57 -28.11
C PHE A 29 -18.12 -4.91 -27.41
N ASP A 30 -17.18 -5.29 -26.56
CA ASP A 30 -17.37 -6.43 -25.67
C ASP A 30 -18.28 -6.01 -24.51
N ILE A 31 -18.04 -4.84 -23.92
CA ILE A 31 -18.86 -4.28 -22.85
C ILE A 31 -19.16 -2.81 -23.16
N ILE A 32 -20.40 -2.38 -22.91
CA ILE A 32 -20.77 -0.97 -22.80
C ILE A 32 -21.36 -0.73 -21.43
N ILE A 33 -20.81 0.24 -20.70
CA ILE A 33 -21.34 0.75 -19.43
C ILE A 33 -22.05 2.06 -19.74
N LYS A 34 -23.39 2.11 -19.56
CA LYS A 34 -24.25 3.22 -19.97
C LYS A 34 -24.71 4.08 -18.79
N ASN A 35 -25.04 5.34 -19.07
CA ASN A 35 -25.75 6.26 -18.20
C ASN A 35 -25.01 6.59 -16.88
N GLY A 36 -23.72 6.36 -16.80
CA GLY A 36 -22.96 6.56 -15.56
C GLY A 36 -22.47 7.98 -15.35
N LYS A 37 -22.26 8.35 -14.11
CA LYS A 37 -21.53 9.54 -13.68
C LYS A 37 -20.03 9.26 -13.80
N ILE A 38 -19.38 9.78 -14.84
CA ILE A 38 -17.98 9.52 -15.14
C ILE A 38 -17.08 10.48 -14.35
N ILE A 39 -16.20 9.93 -13.52
CA ILE A 39 -15.06 10.62 -12.88
C ILE A 39 -13.79 10.01 -13.47
N ASN A 40 -13.21 10.71 -14.43
CA ASN A 40 -12.16 10.15 -15.27
C ASN A 40 -10.76 10.07 -14.62
N GLY A 41 -10.63 10.44 -13.34
CA GLY A 41 -9.37 10.38 -12.58
C GLY A 41 -8.51 11.63 -12.68
N THR A 42 -8.80 12.60 -13.55
CA THR A 42 -7.96 13.80 -13.75
C THR A 42 -8.03 14.82 -12.61
N GLY A 43 -9.06 14.75 -11.76
CA GLY A 43 -9.39 15.83 -10.82
C GLY A 43 -10.33 16.88 -11.40
N ASN A 44 -10.70 16.79 -12.69
CA ASN A 44 -11.68 17.68 -13.33
C ASN A 44 -13.12 17.30 -12.96
N PRO A 45 -14.09 18.21 -13.13
CA PRO A 45 -15.50 17.92 -12.87
C PRO A 45 -15.97 16.67 -13.63
N TRP A 46 -16.88 15.94 -13.00
CA TRP A 46 -17.53 14.77 -13.58
C TRP A 46 -18.53 15.15 -14.69
N PHE A 47 -18.90 14.18 -15.52
CA PHE A 47 -19.93 14.30 -16.55
C PHE A 47 -20.72 12.99 -16.70
N TYR A 48 -21.90 13.04 -17.29
CA TYR A 48 -22.65 11.84 -17.65
C TYR A 48 -22.20 11.31 -19.01
N GLY A 49 -22.12 10.00 -19.15
CA GLY A 49 -21.75 9.36 -20.41
C GLY A 49 -21.64 7.84 -20.29
N ASP A 50 -21.23 7.24 -21.41
CA ASP A 50 -21.05 5.81 -21.56
C ASP A 50 -19.56 5.50 -21.74
N VAL A 51 -19.15 4.28 -21.36
CA VAL A 51 -17.80 3.75 -21.59
C VAL A 51 -17.90 2.46 -22.38
N GLY A 52 -17.28 2.41 -23.55
CA GLY A 52 -17.20 1.23 -24.42
C GLY A 52 -15.84 0.54 -24.31
N ILE A 53 -15.85 -0.76 -24.06
CA ILE A 53 -14.66 -1.61 -23.90
C ILE A 53 -14.57 -2.59 -25.04
N LYS A 54 -13.38 -2.77 -25.63
CA LYS A 54 -13.06 -3.76 -26.65
C LYS A 54 -11.72 -4.41 -26.36
N GLY A 55 -11.71 -5.72 -26.14
CA GLY A 55 -10.56 -6.42 -25.60
C GLY A 55 -10.18 -5.86 -24.23
N ASP A 56 -8.94 -5.55 -24.03
CA ASP A 56 -8.42 -4.99 -22.76
C ASP A 56 -8.34 -3.45 -22.75
N LEU A 57 -8.96 -2.76 -23.74
CA LEU A 57 -8.86 -1.32 -23.92
C LEU A 57 -10.22 -0.59 -23.78
N ILE A 58 -10.18 0.62 -23.25
CA ILE A 58 -11.24 1.61 -23.35
C ILE A 58 -11.26 2.09 -24.81
N ALA A 59 -12.26 1.67 -25.59
CA ALA A 59 -12.35 1.97 -27.00
C ALA A 59 -13.10 3.28 -27.30
N ALA A 60 -14.05 3.66 -26.44
CA ALA A 60 -14.81 4.91 -26.59
C ALA A 60 -15.35 5.41 -25.24
N ILE A 61 -15.51 6.73 -25.13
CA ILE A 61 -16.20 7.41 -24.02
C ILE A 61 -17.10 8.49 -24.62
N GLY A 62 -18.36 8.58 -24.19
CA GLY A 62 -19.32 9.57 -24.66
C GLY A 62 -20.71 8.98 -24.81
N ASN A 63 -21.47 9.40 -25.82
CA ASN A 63 -22.80 8.84 -26.11
C ASN A 63 -22.65 7.59 -26.99
N LEU A 64 -22.95 6.43 -26.43
CA LEU A 64 -22.92 5.14 -27.13
C LEU A 64 -24.31 4.49 -27.23
N GLU A 65 -25.39 5.28 -27.15
CA GLU A 65 -26.78 4.79 -27.10
C GLU A 65 -27.13 3.87 -28.28
N SER A 66 -26.69 4.22 -29.49
CA SER A 66 -26.94 3.45 -30.71
C SER A 66 -26.00 2.26 -30.91
N GLN A 67 -24.97 2.12 -30.07
CA GLN A 67 -23.94 1.10 -30.23
C GLN A 67 -24.35 -0.24 -29.61
N LYS A 68 -23.85 -1.35 -30.20
CA LYS A 68 -24.09 -2.71 -29.74
C LYS A 68 -22.88 -3.27 -29.02
N ALA A 69 -23.09 -4.06 -27.96
CA ALA A 69 -22.08 -4.79 -27.23
C ALA A 69 -22.54 -6.21 -26.89
N LYS A 70 -21.59 -7.09 -26.59
CA LYS A 70 -21.89 -8.44 -26.08
C LYS A 70 -22.58 -8.36 -24.72
N LYS A 71 -22.14 -7.40 -23.87
CA LYS A 71 -22.72 -7.11 -22.55
C LYS A 71 -22.97 -5.61 -22.40
N VAL A 72 -24.18 -5.26 -21.94
CA VAL A 72 -24.53 -3.88 -21.57
C VAL A 72 -24.74 -3.83 -20.05
N ILE A 73 -24.13 -2.84 -19.40
CA ILE A 73 -24.27 -2.55 -17.98
C ILE A 73 -24.96 -1.18 -17.88
N ASP A 74 -26.08 -1.11 -17.20
CA ASP A 74 -26.71 0.16 -16.86
C ASP A 74 -26.13 0.68 -15.55
N ALA A 75 -25.45 1.81 -15.61
CA ALA A 75 -24.83 2.50 -14.49
C ALA A 75 -25.64 3.74 -14.05
N SER A 76 -26.95 3.78 -14.33
CA SER A 76 -27.81 4.87 -13.86
C SER A 76 -27.73 5.03 -12.35
N GLY A 77 -27.40 6.24 -11.86
CA GLY A 77 -27.19 6.52 -10.45
C GLY A 77 -25.83 6.08 -9.90
N LEU A 78 -25.01 5.41 -10.69
CA LEU A 78 -23.68 4.92 -10.28
C LEU A 78 -22.56 5.83 -10.80
N VAL A 79 -21.40 5.70 -10.18
CA VAL A 79 -20.16 6.37 -10.57
C VAL A 79 -19.26 5.39 -11.31
N ILE A 80 -18.72 5.83 -12.45
CA ILE A 80 -17.72 5.10 -13.25
C ILE A 80 -16.37 5.79 -13.07
N THR A 81 -15.34 5.03 -12.63
CA THR A 81 -13.98 5.55 -12.42
C THR A 81 -12.95 4.61 -13.03
N PRO A 82 -11.69 5.06 -13.21
CA PRO A 82 -10.57 4.14 -13.36
C PRO A 82 -10.51 3.18 -12.17
N GLY A 83 -9.97 1.98 -12.37
CA GLY A 83 -9.64 1.07 -11.29
C GLY A 83 -8.67 1.70 -10.30
N PHE A 84 -8.88 1.48 -9.01
CA PHE A 84 -8.02 2.04 -7.98
C PHE A 84 -6.65 1.37 -7.97
N ILE A 85 -5.62 2.14 -7.62
CA ILE A 85 -4.22 1.71 -7.55
C ILE A 85 -3.75 1.91 -6.11
N ASP A 86 -3.39 0.83 -5.44
CA ASP A 86 -2.80 0.86 -4.11
C ASP A 86 -1.28 0.80 -4.20
N VAL A 87 -0.62 1.91 -3.89
CA VAL A 87 0.85 2.04 -4.01
C VAL A 87 1.61 1.43 -2.84
N HIS A 88 0.91 1.02 -1.77
CA HIS A 88 1.56 0.49 -0.59
C HIS A 88 0.83 -0.73 -0.06
N THR A 89 1.31 -1.91 -0.44
CA THR A 89 0.79 -3.19 0.03
C THR A 89 1.89 -4.18 0.37
N HIS A 90 1.52 -5.23 1.09
CA HIS A 90 2.30 -6.42 1.37
C HIS A 90 1.68 -7.66 0.70
N CYS A 91 1.09 -7.47 -0.48
CA CYS A 91 0.40 -8.52 -1.24
C CYS A 91 1.35 -9.51 -1.93
N ASP A 92 2.62 -9.16 -2.10
CA ASP A 92 3.58 -9.89 -2.92
C ASP A 92 3.68 -11.38 -2.55
N THR A 93 3.71 -11.74 -1.28
CA THR A 93 3.71 -13.15 -0.85
C THR A 93 2.34 -13.80 -0.99
N GLY A 94 1.27 -13.08 -0.68
CA GLY A 94 -0.11 -13.57 -0.74
C GLY A 94 -0.59 -13.85 -2.15
N LEU A 95 -0.17 -13.06 -3.14
CA LEU A 95 -0.48 -13.29 -4.55
C LEU A 95 0.11 -14.61 -5.09
N GLY A 96 1.16 -15.13 -4.47
CA GLY A 96 1.73 -16.45 -4.77
C GLY A 96 0.97 -17.63 -4.13
N ASN A 97 -0.03 -17.39 -3.30
CA ASN A 97 -0.78 -18.42 -2.59
C ASN A 97 -2.18 -18.59 -3.22
N GLN A 98 -2.55 -19.83 -3.54
CA GLN A 98 -3.85 -20.15 -4.15
C GLN A 98 -5.08 -19.69 -3.35
N GLU A 99 -4.99 -19.59 -2.03
CA GLU A 99 -6.10 -19.14 -1.18
C GLU A 99 -6.31 -17.62 -1.26
N THR A 100 -5.25 -16.85 -1.57
CA THR A 100 -5.26 -15.38 -1.55
C THR A 100 -4.96 -14.73 -2.89
N GLN A 101 -4.58 -15.51 -3.92
CA GLN A 101 -4.23 -15.01 -5.26
C GLN A 101 -5.33 -14.20 -5.94
N ALA A 102 -6.60 -14.46 -5.60
CA ALA A 102 -7.74 -13.69 -6.08
C ALA A 102 -7.73 -12.23 -5.59
N ASN A 103 -7.03 -11.97 -4.50
CA ASN A 103 -6.92 -10.65 -3.89
C ASN A 103 -8.30 -9.98 -3.67
N LEU A 104 -9.29 -10.77 -3.26
CA LEU A 104 -10.69 -10.37 -3.22
C LEU A 104 -10.93 -9.23 -2.22
N ASN A 105 -10.15 -9.18 -1.15
CA ASN A 105 -10.20 -8.09 -0.19
C ASN A 105 -9.84 -6.71 -0.81
N TYR A 106 -9.08 -6.68 -1.91
CA TYR A 106 -8.80 -5.49 -2.71
C TYR A 106 -9.82 -5.26 -3.81
N LEU A 107 -10.16 -6.30 -4.58
CA LEU A 107 -11.17 -6.17 -5.64
C LEU A 107 -12.51 -5.66 -5.09
N SER A 108 -12.93 -6.12 -3.90
CA SER A 108 -14.18 -5.68 -3.27
C SER A 108 -14.21 -4.18 -2.91
N GLN A 109 -13.05 -3.53 -2.84
CA GLN A 109 -12.91 -2.08 -2.65
C GLN A 109 -12.74 -1.32 -3.97
N GLY A 110 -12.68 -2.01 -5.12
CA GLY A 110 -12.42 -1.40 -6.42
C GLY A 110 -10.94 -1.28 -6.79
N VAL A 111 -10.02 -1.87 -6.02
CA VAL A 111 -8.59 -1.87 -6.32
C VAL A 111 -8.30 -2.90 -7.40
N THR A 112 -7.77 -2.44 -8.53
CA THR A 112 -7.41 -3.27 -9.70
C THR A 112 -5.90 -3.47 -9.85
N THR A 113 -5.10 -2.64 -9.15
CA THR A 113 -3.62 -2.71 -9.20
C THR A 113 -3.05 -2.50 -7.81
N VAL A 114 -2.11 -3.37 -7.41
CA VAL A 114 -1.41 -3.30 -6.12
C VAL A 114 0.10 -3.22 -6.32
N VAL A 115 0.79 -2.49 -5.44
CA VAL A 115 2.25 -2.41 -5.40
C VAL A 115 2.74 -3.14 -4.16
N GLY A 116 3.44 -4.26 -4.37
CA GLY A 116 4.08 -5.05 -3.32
C GLY A 116 5.56 -4.73 -3.17
N GLY A 117 6.20 -5.39 -2.19
CA GLY A 117 7.63 -5.22 -1.92
C GLY A 117 7.97 -3.95 -1.15
N ASN A 118 7.02 -3.36 -0.44
CA ASN A 118 7.20 -2.17 0.39
C ASN A 118 7.99 -2.44 1.68
N CYS A 119 8.30 -1.38 2.43
CA CYS A 119 9.00 -1.40 3.73
C CYS A 119 10.33 -2.17 3.75
N GLY A 120 11.04 -2.23 2.61
CA GLY A 120 12.33 -2.88 2.52
C GLY A 120 12.31 -4.42 2.44
N TYR A 121 11.13 -5.04 2.32
CA TYR A 121 10.96 -6.50 2.35
C TYR A 121 10.82 -7.15 0.96
N GLY A 122 10.62 -6.38 -0.10
CA GLY A 122 10.45 -6.90 -1.45
C GLY A 122 11.59 -7.82 -1.90
N THR A 123 11.24 -8.93 -2.57
CA THR A 123 12.26 -9.83 -3.11
C THR A 123 13.07 -9.17 -4.21
N HIS A 124 14.36 -9.52 -4.30
CA HIS A 124 15.22 -9.13 -5.42
C HIS A 124 15.12 -10.07 -6.63
N LYS A 125 14.35 -11.17 -6.51
CA LYS A 125 14.11 -12.14 -7.57
C LYS A 125 12.80 -11.83 -8.30
N VAL A 126 12.78 -10.73 -9.00
CA VAL A 126 11.57 -10.18 -9.61
C VAL A 126 10.99 -11.11 -10.65
N GLN A 127 11.82 -11.63 -11.56
CA GLN A 127 11.39 -12.54 -12.61
C GLN A 127 10.81 -13.85 -12.05
N GLU A 128 11.38 -14.36 -10.94
CA GLU A 128 10.91 -15.61 -10.32
C GLU A 128 9.47 -15.44 -9.81
N ILE A 129 9.18 -14.39 -9.04
CA ILE A 129 7.87 -14.19 -8.44
C ILE A 129 6.81 -13.78 -9.48
N THR A 130 7.17 -12.90 -10.44
CA THR A 130 6.23 -12.45 -11.48
C THR A 130 5.87 -13.59 -12.46
N THR A 131 6.81 -14.51 -12.71
CA THR A 131 6.53 -15.75 -13.46
C THR A 131 5.51 -16.63 -12.73
N VAL A 132 5.63 -16.76 -11.40
CA VAL A 132 4.65 -17.51 -10.59
C VAL A 132 3.28 -16.85 -10.69
N TRP A 133 3.18 -15.53 -10.50
CA TRP A 133 1.90 -14.80 -10.59
C TRP A 133 1.23 -14.96 -11.96
N ASN A 134 1.98 -14.81 -13.05
CA ASN A 134 1.43 -14.93 -14.40
C ASN A 134 1.03 -16.39 -14.74
N LYS A 135 1.75 -17.39 -14.22
CA LYS A 135 1.46 -18.80 -14.48
C LYS A 135 0.21 -19.28 -13.74
N GLN A 136 0.04 -18.91 -12.47
CA GLN A 136 -1.09 -19.36 -11.66
C GLN A 136 -2.33 -18.48 -11.83
N GLY A 137 -2.16 -17.24 -12.32
CA GLY A 137 -3.17 -16.20 -12.35
C GLY A 137 -3.28 -15.46 -11.01
N ILE A 138 -3.62 -14.18 -11.08
CA ILE A 138 -3.88 -13.29 -9.94
C ILE A 138 -5.12 -12.43 -10.22
N GLY A 139 -5.84 -12.00 -9.17
CA GLY A 139 -7.08 -11.25 -9.35
C GLY A 139 -6.86 -9.78 -9.72
N THR A 140 -5.87 -9.11 -9.11
CA THR A 140 -5.46 -7.73 -9.40
C THR A 140 -4.19 -7.70 -10.22
N ASN A 141 -3.93 -6.62 -10.97
CA ASN A 141 -2.59 -6.35 -11.47
C ASN A 141 -1.63 -6.14 -10.29
N ALA A 142 -0.36 -6.52 -10.47
CA ALA A 142 0.64 -6.43 -9.43
C ALA A 142 1.95 -5.82 -9.94
N ILE A 143 2.47 -4.87 -9.20
CA ILE A 143 3.75 -4.19 -9.36
C ILE A 143 4.66 -4.61 -8.21
N LEU A 144 5.96 -4.70 -8.43
CA LEU A 144 6.92 -5.09 -7.39
C LEU A 144 8.03 -4.05 -7.24
N LEU A 145 8.31 -3.69 -5.98
CA LEU A 145 9.51 -2.97 -5.57
C LEU A 145 10.52 -3.96 -4.99
N VAL A 146 11.81 -3.74 -5.26
CA VAL A 146 12.87 -4.50 -4.57
C VAL A 146 13.10 -3.92 -3.17
N GLY A 147 13.23 -4.78 -2.17
CA GLY A 147 13.47 -4.35 -0.79
C GLY A 147 14.96 -4.08 -0.53
N PHE A 148 15.30 -2.86 -0.12
CA PHE A 148 16.67 -2.51 0.33
C PHE A 148 17.13 -3.41 1.47
N GLY A 149 16.25 -3.65 2.48
CA GLY A 149 16.53 -4.56 3.58
C GLY A 149 16.85 -5.98 3.10
N THR A 150 16.12 -6.47 2.11
CA THR A 150 16.36 -7.78 1.48
C THR A 150 17.72 -7.82 0.77
N VAL A 151 18.08 -6.77 0.03
CA VAL A 151 19.38 -6.66 -0.64
C VAL A 151 20.52 -6.63 0.38
N ARG A 152 20.38 -5.79 1.40
CA ARG A 152 21.37 -5.66 2.48
C ARG A 152 21.56 -6.97 3.23
N GLN A 153 20.46 -7.63 3.59
CA GLN A 153 20.47 -8.93 4.27
C GLN A 153 21.17 -10.03 3.43
N GLN A 154 21.02 -9.98 2.11
CA GLN A 154 21.66 -10.93 1.20
C GLN A 154 23.19 -10.83 1.22
N VAL A 155 23.75 -9.64 1.50
CA VAL A 155 25.19 -9.38 1.44
C VAL A 155 25.83 -9.30 2.83
N LEU A 156 25.21 -8.57 3.76
CA LEU A 156 25.75 -8.34 5.12
C LEU A 156 25.05 -9.17 6.21
N GLY A 157 23.92 -9.82 5.90
CA GLY A 157 23.10 -10.42 6.97
C GLY A 157 22.41 -9.33 7.80
N THR A 158 22.46 -9.50 9.12
CA THR A 158 21.87 -8.56 10.10
C THR A 158 22.96 -7.82 10.89
N GLU A 159 24.16 -7.70 10.33
CA GLU A 159 25.28 -7.04 11.00
C GLU A 159 25.10 -5.52 11.07
N ASP A 160 25.38 -4.96 12.25
CA ASP A 160 25.37 -3.51 12.50
C ASP A 160 26.77 -2.93 12.16
N ARG A 161 27.01 -2.76 10.87
CA ARG A 161 28.22 -2.13 10.34
C ARG A 161 27.98 -1.59 8.93
N ALA A 162 28.82 -0.68 8.50
CA ALA A 162 28.85 -0.26 7.11
C ALA A 162 29.32 -1.39 6.17
N PRO A 163 28.85 -1.44 4.92
CA PRO A 163 29.39 -2.33 3.90
C PRO A 163 30.81 -1.94 3.50
N THR A 164 31.65 -2.92 3.18
CA THR A 164 32.89 -2.67 2.45
C THR A 164 32.56 -2.20 1.02
N GLN A 165 33.54 -1.66 0.30
CA GLN A 165 33.36 -1.24 -1.09
C GLN A 165 32.94 -2.40 -2.01
N GLU A 166 33.43 -3.62 -1.76
CA GLU A 166 33.07 -4.81 -2.51
C GLU A 166 31.63 -5.25 -2.21
N GLU A 167 31.24 -5.22 -0.93
CA GLU A 167 29.87 -5.52 -0.51
C GLU A 167 28.88 -4.49 -1.08
N LEU A 168 29.21 -3.19 -1.07
CA LEU A 168 28.38 -2.14 -1.64
C LEU A 168 28.18 -2.36 -3.15
N LYS A 169 29.26 -2.67 -3.89
CA LYS A 169 29.17 -3.02 -5.32
C LYS A 169 28.28 -4.24 -5.55
N LYS A 170 28.33 -5.24 -4.68
CA LYS A 170 27.48 -6.42 -4.76
C LYS A 170 26.01 -6.08 -4.52
N MET A 171 25.70 -5.22 -3.53
CA MET A 171 24.36 -4.71 -3.30
C MET A 171 23.83 -3.95 -4.52
N GLN A 172 24.66 -3.07 -5.09
CA GLN A 172 24.33 -2.32 -6.31
C GLN A 172 24.04 -3.25 -7.49
N SER A 173 24.85 -4.29 -7.68
CA SER A 173 24.61 -5.31 -8.73
C SER A 173 23.29 -6.05 -8.55
N ILE A 174 22.90 -6.39 -7.32
CA ILE A 174 21.62 -7.02 -7.02
C ILE A 174 20.46 -6.07 -7.34
N ALA A 175 20.55 -4.81 -6.93
CA ALA A 175 19.54 -3.79 -7.23
C ALA A 175 19.40 -3.58 -8.75
N ARG A 176 20.50 -3.46 -9.49
CA ARG A 176 20.52 -3.32 -10.94
C ARG A 176 19.83 -4.51 -11.62
N LYS A 177 20.20 -5.73 -11.24
CA LYS A 177 19.57 -6.94 -11.78
C LYS A 177 18.06 -6.96 -11.53
N ALA A 178 17.60 -6.55 -10.34
CA ALA A 178 16.18 -6.50 -10.04
C ALA A 178 15.45 -5.48 -10.95
N MET A 179 16.06 -4.33 -11.23
CA MET A 179 15.51 -3.34 -12.16
C MET A 179 15.46 -3.89 -13.60
N GLU A 180 16.52 -4.56 -14.07
CA GLU A 180 16.57 -5.25 -15.38
C GLU A 180 15.52 -6.37 -15.50
N GLU A 181 15.16 -7.03 -14.40
CA GLU A 181 14.09 -8.03 -14.34
C GLU A 181 12.68 -7.41 -14.29
N GLY A 182 12.56 -6.08 -14.24
CA GLY A 182 11.30 -5.35 -14.30
C GLY A 182 10.75 -4.88 -12.97
N ALA A 183 11.59 -4.71 -11.94
CA ALA A 183 11.19 -3.98 -10.73
C ALA A 183 10.84 -2.52 -11.06
N TRP A 184 9.88 -1.95 -10.34
CA TRP A 184 9.46 -0.55 -10.53
C TRP A 184 10.25 0.44 -9.65
N GLY A 185 11.10 -0.07 -8.80
CA GLY A 185 11.87 0.75 -7.89
C GLY A 185 12.38 -0.03 -6.69
N ILE A 186 12.80 0.72 -5.69
CA ILE A 186 13.32 0.19 -4.43
C ILE A 186 12.55 0.74 -3.24
N SER A 187 12.33 -0.10 -2.23
CA SER A 187 11.74 0.33 -0.97
C SER A 187 12.72 0.19 0.20
N THR A 188 12.60 1.07 1.18
CA THR A 188 13.31 0.95 2.46
C THR A 188 12.34 0.76 3.62
N GLY A 189 12.83 0.14 4.71
CA GLY A 189 12.18 0.09 6.01
C GLY A 189 13.24 0.39 7.07
N LEU A 190 13.43 1.69 7.37
CA LEU A 190 14.57 2.17 8.14
C LEU A 190 14.37 2.06 9.66
N GLN A 191 13.19 1.65 10.11
CA GLN A 191 12.95 1.21 11.49
C GLN A 191 13.33 -0.25 11.72
N TYR A 192 13.49 -1.03 10.65
CA TYR A 192 13.67 -2.48 10.72
C TYR A 192 15.10 -2.90 10.43
N ILE A 193 15.59 -3.95 11.12
CA ILE A 193 16.84 -4.60 10.82
C ILE A 193 16.71 -5.39 9.50
N PRO A 194 17.69 -5.31 8.60
CA PRO A 194 18.97 -4.60 8.69
C PRO A 194 18.94 -3.16 8.13
N GLY A 195 17.80 -2.66 7.62
CA GLY A 195 17.68 -1.33 7.03
C GLY A 195 18.08 -0.20 7.99
N ARG A 196 17.76 -0.34 9.29
CA ARG A 196 18.06 0.70 10.29
C ARG A 196 19.56 0.98 10.49
N TYR A 197 20.41 0.02 10.15
CA TYR A 197 21.86 0.15 10.27
C TYR A 197 22.51 0.85 9.07
N ALA A 198 21.76 1.09 8.02
CA ALA A 198 22.27 1.75 6.82
C ALA A 198 22.42 3.25 7.04
N SER A 199 23.53 3.81 6.55
CA SER A 199 23.70 5.25 6.43
C SER A 199 22.87 5.80 5.27
N THR A 200 22.60 7.10 5.31
CA THR A 200 21.91 7.79 4.20
C THR A 200 22.69 7.65 2.88
N GLU A 201 24.03 7.71 2.95
CA GLU A 201 24.93 7.56 1.80
C GLU A 201 24.84 6.14 1.19
N GLU A 202 24.76 5.10 2.03
CA GLU A 202 24.54 3.72 1.59
C GLU A 202 23.22 3.61 0.78
N ILE A 203 22.15 4.20 1.32
CA ILE A 203 20.84 4.20 0.65
C ILE A 203 20.90 4.96 -0.67
N ILE A 204 21.44 6.19 -0.69
CA ILE A 204 21.59 7.01 -1.89
C ILE A 204 22.35 6.25 -2.99
N SER A 205 23.39 5.48 -2.63
CA SER A 205 24.19 4.74 -3.60
C SER A 205 23.39 3.66 -4.35
N LEU A 206 22.39 3.04 -3.72
CA LEU A 206 21.50 2.06 -4.36
C LEU A 206 20.35 2.76 -5.10
N VAL A 207 19.80 3.85 -4.52
CA VAL A 207 18.71 4.60 -5.12
C VAL A 207 19.14 5.28 -6.43
N LYS A 208 20.42 5.70 -6.55
CA LYS A 208 20.98 6.19 -7.82
C LYS A 208 20.91 5.15 -8.95
N ILE A 209 21.10 3.86 -8.64
CA ILE A 209 20.90 2.80 -9.64
C ILE A 209 19.44 2.77 -10.11
N VAL A 210 18.49 2.89 -9.19
CA VAL A 210 17.04 2.92 -9.50
C VAL A 210 16.68 4.13 -10.37
N ALA A 211 17.30 5.29 -10.11
CA ALA A 211 17.10 6.50 -10.89
C ALA A 211 17.56 6.35 -12.36
N GLU A 212 18.63 5.57 -12.63
CA GLU A 212 19.08 5.25 -14.00
C GLU A 212 17.96 4.60 -14.82
N TYR A 213 17.10 3.79 -14.18
CA TYR A 213 15.94 3.13 -14.78
C TYR A 213 14.65 3.94 -14.68
N LYS A 214 14.68 5.20 -14.25
CA LYS A 214 13.49 6.04 -14.00
C LYS A 214 12.48 5.40 -13.00
N GLY A 215 12.96 4.53 -12.12
CA GLY A 215 12.15 3.88 -11.08
C GLY A 215 11.77 4.84 -9.95
N ILE A 216 11.15 4.29 -8.89
CA ILE A 216 10.74 5.05 -7.70
C ILE A 216 11.51 4.60 -6.45
N TYR A 217 11.60 5.50 -5.48
CA TYR A 217 12.02 5.20 -4.12
C TYR A 217 10.82 5.34 -3.17
N SER A 218 10.47 4.28 -2.44
CA SER A 218 9.41 4.29 -1.42
C SER A 218 10.01 3.99 -0.06
N THR A 219 9.71 4.80 0.97
CA THR A 219 10.38 4.68 2.26
C THR A 219 9.42 4.62 3.44
N HIS A 220 9.44 3.49 4.17
CA HIS A 220 9.14 3.51 5.59
C HIS A 220 10.31 4.20 6.28
N MET A 221 10.07 5.40 6.76
CA MET A 221 11.10 6.30 7.26
C MET A 221 11.82 5.74 8.50
N ARG A 222 12.93 6.37 8.87
CA ARG A 222 13.75 5.97 10.03
C ARG A 222 13.05 6.19 11.36
N SER A 223 12.19 7.20 11.42
CA SER A 223 11.32 7.47 12.57
C SER A 223 9.98 8.02 12.10
N GLU A 224 8.92 7.59 12.74
CA GLU A 224 7.57 8.12 12.63
C GLU A 224 7.12 8.74 13.96
N GLU A 225 8.05 8.80 14.93
CA GLU A 225 7.88 9.29 16.29
C GLU A 225 8.61 10.63 16.48
N GLU A 226 9.46 10.74 17.53
CA GLU A 226 10.11 12.00 17.94
C GLU A 226 10.99 12.62 16.85
N GLU A 227 11.56 11.80 15.97
CA GLU A 227 12.44 12.24 14.88
C GLU A 227 11.72 12.27 13.52
N LEU A 228 10.38 12.38 13.51
CA LEU A 228 9.59 12.39 12.29
C LEU A 228 10.08 13.43 11.26
N VAL A 229 10.33 14.66 11.73
CA VAL A 229 10.74 15.77 10.84
C VAL A 229 12.12 15.51 10.25
N GLN A 230 13.06 14.99 11.04
CA GLN A 230 14.40 14.59 10.59
C GLN A 230 14.33 13.43 9.58
N ALA A 231 13.46 12.45 9.83
CA ALA A 231 13.26 11.33 8.92
C ALA A 231 12.64 11.77 7.58
N VAL A 232 11.72 12.74 7.59
CA VAL A 232 11.21 13.39 6.38
C VAL A 232 12.33 14.11 5.63
N GLN A 233 13.20 14.84 6.33
CA GLN A 233 14.36 15.49 5.70
C GLN A 233 15.35 14.49 5.11
N GLU A 234 15.58 13.32 5.77
CA GLU A 234 16.37 12.23 5.21
C GLU A 234 15.77 11.71 3.90
N ALA A 235 14.44 11.46 3.86
CA ALA A 235 13.75 11.02 2.65
C ALA A 235 13.86 12.06 1.51
N ILE A 236 13.71 13.35 1.83
CA ILE A 236 13.90 14.46 0.88
C ILE A 236 15.33 14.48 0.34
N ARG A 237 16.33 14.38 1.21
CA ARG A 237 17.75 14.36 0.83
C ARG A 237 18.07 13.19 -0.10
N ILE A 238 17.56 11.99 0.21
CA ILE A 238 17.76 10.80 -0.65
C ILE A 238 17.17 11.06 -2.04
N GLY A 239 15.96 11.59 -2.13
CA GLY A 239 15.33 11.94 -3.40
C GLY A 239 16.12 12.99 -4.19
N GLU A 240 16.54 14.07 -3.53
CA GLU A 240 17.27 15.19 -4.11
C GLU A 240 18.65 14.76 -4.67
N GLU A 241 19.45 14.03 -3.85
CA GLU A 241 20.80 13.61 -4.24
C GLU A 241 20.83 12.45 -5.25
N SER A 242 19.75 11.66 -5.33
CA SER A 242 19.65 10.57 -6.31
C SER A 242 18.90 10.93 -7.58
N GLY A 243 18.11 12.01 -7.57
CA GLY A 243 17.25 12.41 -8.69
C GLY A 243 16.06 11.49 -8.94
N VAL A 244 15.69 10.68 -7.95
CA VAL A 244 14.59 9.70 -8.04
C VAL A 244 13.27 10.31 -7.57
N ARG A 245 12.15 9.84 -8.11
CA ARG A 245 10.83 10.10 -7.53
C ARG A 245 10.72 9.41 -6.18
N THR A 246 10.34 10.16 -5.15
CA THR A 246 10.28 9.67 -3.79
C THR A 246 8.84 9.58 -3.31
N ASN A 247 8.48 8.46 -2.69
CA ASN A 247 7.24 8.27 -1.95
C ASN A 247 7.54 8.03 -0.47
N ILE A 248 6.98 8.87 0.39
CA ILE A 248 6.99 8.63 1.83
C ILE A 248 5.84 7.69 2.15
N ALA A 249 6.16 6.47 2.53
CA ALA A 249 5.20 5.43 2.82
C ALA A 249 4.40 5.71 4.09
N HIS A 250 3.09 5.37 4.08
CA HIS A 250 2.17 5.46 5.23
C HIS A 250 2.44 6.65 6.17
N PHE A 251 2.50 7.84 5.59
CA PHE A 251 2.93 9.10 6.18
C PHE A 251 2.14 9.47 7.45
N LYS A 252 2.76 9.38 8.61
CA LYS A 252 2.11 9.57 9.91
C LYS A 252 3.03 10.08 11.00
N ALA A 253 2.43 10.71 12.02
CA ALA A 253 3.03 10.93 13.32
C ALA A 253 2.50 9.86 14.29
N SER A 254 3.41 9.06 14.84
CA SER A 254 3.10 7.92 15.69
C SER A 254 3.43 8.22 17.15
N GLY A 255 2.55 7.82 18.07
CA GLY A 255 2.66 8.09 19.50
C GLY A 255 2.06 9.43 19.91
N LYS A 256 1.29 9.43 21.01
CA LYS A 256 0.50 10.58 21.48
C LYS A 256 1.34 11.84 21.70
N MET A 257 2.61 11.68 22.11
CA MET A 257 3.53 12.81 22.34
C MET A 257 3.91 13.53 21.04
N ASN A 258 3.71 12.88 19.89
CA ASN A 258 4.08 13.38 18.57
C ASN A 258 2.87 13.88 17.76
N TRP A 259 1.65 13.78 18.31
CA TRP A 259 0.46 14.27 17.64
C TRP A 259 0.56 15.77 17.34
N GLY A 260 0.18 16.16 16.12
CA GLY A 260 0.32 17.51 15.60
C GLY A 260 1.65 17.76 14.87
N SER A 261 2.68 16.91 15.01
CA SER A 261 3.95 17.08 14.27
C SER A 261 3.81 16.86 12.76
N MET A 262 2.68 16.31 12.31
CA MET A 262 2.33 16.24 10.89
C MET A 262 2.28 17.62 10.22
N LEU A 263 1.97 18.70 10.94
CA LEU A 263 1.98 20.06 10.39
C LEU A 263 3.37 20.46 9.88
N GLU A 264 4.42 20.23 10.69
CA GLU A 264 5.79 20.55 10.29
C GLU A 264 6.31 19.55 9.24
N ALA A 265 5.97 18.26 9.35
CA ALA A 265 6.33 17.24 8.36
C ALA A 265 5.78 17.57 6.97
N VAL A 266 4.50 17.94 6.87
CA VAL A 266 3.85 18.40 5.63
C VAL A 266 4.56 19.62 5.07
N LYS A 267 4.84 20.63 5.90
CA LYS A 267 5.56 21.84 5.49
C LYS A 267 6.92 21.51 4.85
N ARG A 268 7.71 20.58 5.41
CA ARG A 268 9.00 20.17 4.81
C ARG A 268 8.83 19.55 3.43
N VAL A 269 7.81 18.72 3.26
CA VAL A 269 7.51 18.14 1.93
C VAL A 269 7.09 19.23 0.95
N GLU A 270 6.24 20.17 1.34
CA GLU A 270 5.80 21.28 0.48
C GLU A 270 6.97 22.18 0.08
N GLU A 271 7.87 22.51 1.00
CA GLU A 271 9.10 23.25 0.73
C GLU A 271 9.99 22.51 -0.30
N ALA A 272 10.13 21.19 -0.19
CA ALA A 272 10.88 20.39 -1.14
C ALA A 272 10.19 20.38 -2.52
N ARG A 273 8.87 20.20 -2.57
CA ARG A 273 8.08 20.24 -3.80
C ARG A 273 8.14 21.61 -4.48
N SER A 274 8.15 22.72 -3.72
CA SER A 274 8.27 24.07 -4.27
C SER A 274 9.63 24.31 -4.97
N ARG A 275 10.67 23.55 -4.59
CA ARG A 275 11.97 23.51 -5.28
C ARG A 275 11.98 22.61 -6.52
N GLY A 276 10.87 21.97 -6.86
CA GLY A 276 10.73 21.10 -8.02
C GLY A 276 11.01 19.62 -7.77
N LEU A 277 11.17 19.18 -6.50
CA LEU A 277 11.38 17.77 -6.19
C LEU A 277 10.08 16.97 -6.36
N GLU A 278 10.16 15.81 -7.01
CA GLU A 278 9.04 14.88 -7.19
C GLU A 278 8.86 14.01 -5.94
N ILE A 279 8.26 14.58 -4.89
CA ILE A 279 7.97 13.90 -3.63
C ILE A 279 6.46 13.77 -3.46
N THR A 280 6.01 12.56 -3.14
CA THR A 280 4.65 12.19 -2.76
C THR A 280 4.67 11.45 -1.43
N ALA A 281 3.49 11.21 -0.87
CA ALA A 281 3.32 10.27 0.21
C ALA A 281 2.06 9.44 0.01
N ASP A 282 1.97 8.33 0.71
CA ASP A 282 0.75 7.55 0.81
C ASP A 282 0.28 7.44 2.26
N MET A 283 -1.00 7.15 2.48
CA MET A 283 -1.59 7.04 3.80
C MET A 283 -2.81 6.13 3.81
N TYR A 284 -2.92 5.29 4.83
CA TYR A 284 -4.15 4.55 5.11
C TYR A 284 -5.07 5.33 6.05
N PRO A 285 -6.41 5.25 5.84
CA PRO A 285 -7.39 6.14 6.51
C PRO A 285 -7.82 5.62 7.89
N TYR A 286 -6.87 5.32 8.77
CA TYR A 286 -7.11 4.79 10.12
C TYR A 286 -6.15 5.42 11.13
N SER A 287 -6.63 5.66 12.35
CA SER A 287 -5.82 6.17 13.46
C SER A 287 -5.09 5.07 14.26
N LYS A 288 -5.41 3.79 14.00
CA LYS A 288 -4.64 2.66 14.53
C LYS A 288 -3.61 2.21 13.49
N SER A 289 -2.37 2.01 13.93
CA SER A 289 -1.25 1.74 13.01
C SER A 289 -1.07 0.26 12.69
N ALA A 290 -1.40 -0.62 13.61
CA ALA A 290 -1.22 -2.05 13.43
C ALA A 290 -2.19 -2.89 14.26
N THR A 291 -2.33 -4.16 13.89
CA THR A 291 -2.77 -5.25 14.74
C THR A 291 -1.67 -6.29 14.76
N MET A 292 -1.37 -6.85 15.92
CA MET A 292 -0.32 -7.85 16.07
C MET A 292 -0.58 -8.77 17.26
N PRO A 293 0.04 -9.97 17.30
CA PRO A 293 0.04 -10.79 18.50
C PRO A 293 0.68 -10.05 19.68
N LEU A 294 0.14 -10.23 20.87
CA LEU A 294 0.67 -9.64 22.11
C LEU A 294 2.15 -9.98 22.34
N LEU A 295 2.62 -11.10 21.79
CA LEU A 295 4.03 -11.49 21.76
C LEU A 295 4.96 -10.33 21.34
N GLY A 296 4.53 -9.50 20.40
CA GLY A 296 5.35 -8.43 19.79
C GLY A 296 5.72 -7.29 20.73
N ILE A 297 5.11 -7.17 21.92
CA ILE A 297 5.46 -6.12 22.87
C ILE A 297 6.57 -6.53 23.86
N PHE A 298 6.83 -7.84 24.04
CA PHE A 298 7.81 -8.31 25.02
C PHE A 298 9.24 -8.25 24.47
N HIS A 299 10.11 -7.53 25.17
CA HIS A 299 11.52 -7.43 24.84
C HIS A 299 12.35 -8.40 25.69
N ILE A 300 13.03 -9.32 25.01
CA ILE A 300 13.84 -10.35 25.66
C ILE A 300 15.29 -9.87 25.77
N PRO A 301 15.89 -9.84 26.98
CA PRO A 301 17.28 -9.45 27.15
C PRO A 301 18.25 -10.28 26.30
N LYS A 302 19.23 -9.63 25.66
CA LYS A 302 20.28 -10.31 24.89
C LYS A 302 20.98 -11.38 25.75
N GLY A 303 21.19 -12.56 25.16
CA GLY A 303 21.84 -13.68 25.85
C GLY A 303 20.96 -14.45 26.82
N MET A 304 19.69 -14.10 27.01
CA MET A 304 18.75 -14.92 27.78
C MET A 304 18.51 -16.24 27.07
N ALA A 305 18.98 -17.34 27.67
CA ALA A 305 18.74 -18.68 27.14
C ALA A 305 17.27 -19.11 27.35
N PRO A 306 16.65 -19.82 26.37
CA PRO A 306 17.23 -20.30 25.11
C PRO A 306 16.96 -19.39 23.89
N PHE A 307 16.46 -18.16 24.09
CA PHE A 307 15.94 -17.28 23.02
C PHE A 307 16.98 -16.99 21.93
N SER A 308 18.25 -16.71 22.33
CA SER A 308 19.32 -16.42 21.37
C SER A 308 19.60 -17.59 20.40
N GLU A 309 19.40 -18.82 20.85
CA GLU A 309 19.55 -20.02 20.00
C GLU A 309 18.35 -20.19 19.06
N ILE A 310 17.14 -19.91 19.57
CA ILE A 310 15.90 -19.96 18.77
C ILE A 310 15.94 -18.92 17.67
N GLU A 311 16.36 -17.69 17.99
CA GLU A 311 16.50 -16.59 17.03
C GLU A 311 17.53 -16.90 15.95
N LYS A 312 18.70 -17.48 16.31
CA LYS A 312 19.68 -17.96 15.33
C LYS A 312 19.12 -19.01 14.39
N LYS A 313 18.30 -19.95 14.90
CA LYS A 313 17.62 -20.96 14.07
C LYS A 313 16.60 -20.29 13.13
N ALA A 314 15.83 -19.32 13.63
CA ALA A 314 14.82 -18.58 12.84
C ALA A 314 15.44 -17.79 11.66
N GLN A 315 16.70 -17.36 11.80
CA GLN A 315 17.40 -16.62 10.74
C GLN A 315 17.90 -17.50 9.58
N SER A 316 17.79 -18.83 9.67
CA SER A 316 18.19 -19.73 8.61
C SER A 316 17.35 -19.53 7.34
N LYS A 317 18.00 -19.31 6.20
CA LYS A 317 17.37 -19.01 4.90
C LYS A 317 16.61 -20.19 4.26
N LYS A 318 16.70 -21.39 4.80
CA LYS A 318 16.18 -22.62 4.20
C LYS A 318 15.02 -23.25 4.95
N LEU A 319 14.38 -22.53 5.89
CA LEU A 319 13.31 -23.10 6.68
C LEU A 319 12.03 -23.27 5.85
N THR A 320 11.45 -24.46 5.90
CA THR A 320 10.10 -24.74 5.41
C THR A 320 9.04 -24.03 6.26
N LYS A 321 7.80 -23.94 5.76
CA LYS A 321 6.67 -23.37 6.53
C LYS A 321 6.50 -24.08 7.87
N GLY A 322 6.54 -25.43 7.88
CA GLY A 322 6.39 -26.21 9.11
C GLY A 322 7.52 -26.00 10.12
N GLU A 323 8.77 -25.83 9.66
CA GLU A 323 9.89 -25.51 10.55
C GLU A 323 9.77 -24.12 11.16
N ARG A 324 9.30 -23.11 10.40
CA ARG A 324 9.01 -21.77 10.93
C ARG A 324 7.93 -21.80 11.99
N GLU A 325 6.84 -22.51 11.75
CA GLU A 325 5.75 -22.69 12.71
C GLU A 325 6.24 -23.39 13.99
N ALA A 326 7.09 -24.42 13.85
CA ALA A 326 7.69 -25.12 15.00
C ALA A 326 8.61 -24.21 15.83
N ILE A 327 9.42 -23.37 15.17
CA ILE A 327 10.32 -22.41 15.82
C ILE A 327 9.48 -21.33 16.55
N THR A 328 8.44 -20.80 15.90
CA THR A 328 7.54 -19.83 16.53
C THR A 328 6.86 -20.41 17.76
N LYS A 329 6.36 -21.63 17.67
CA LYS A 329 5.77 -22.34 18.80
C LYS A 329 6.76 -22.51 19.94
N LEU A 330 7.99 -22.93 19.64
CA LEU A 330 9.05 -23.08 20.64
C LEU A 330 9.34 -21.74 21.34
N TYR A 331 9.45 -20.64 20.58
CA TYR A 331 9.69 -19.30 21.12
C TYR A 331 8.56 -18.90 22.08
N VAL A 332 7.30 -19.12 21.69
CA VAL A 332 6.12 -18.83 22.53
C VAL A 332 6.13 -19.64 23.81
N ASP A 333 6.39 -20.95 23.74
CA ASP A 333 6.42 -21.82 24.90
C ASP A 333 7.56 -21.45 25.87
N GLU A 334 8.72 -21.05 25.37
CA GLU A 334 9.82 -20.56 26.22
C GLU A 334 9.53 -19.20 26.82
N LEU A 335 8.83 -18.29 26.11
CA LEU A 335 8.41 -17.01 26.68
C LEU A 335 7.38 -17.22 27.82
N VAL A 336 6.45 -18.14 27.67
CA VAL A 336 5.53 -18.52 28.78
C VAL A 336 6.31 -18.95 30.01
N LYS A 337 7.30 -19.84 29.86
CA LYS A 337 8.16 -20.26 31.00
C LYS A 337 8.94 -19.09 31.61
N ALA A 338 9.47 -18.21 30.76
CA ALA A 338 10.22 -17.05 31.23
C ALA A 338 9.34 -16.04 31.99
N LEU A 339 8.10 -15.84 31.56
CA LEU A 339 7.15 -14.96 32.25
C LEU A 339 6.58 -15.59 33.56
N GLN A 340 6.61 -16.92 33.68
CA GLN A 340 6.26 -17.62 34.93
C GLN A 340 7.43 -17.59 35.96
N ASP A 341 8.67 -17.46 35.50
CA ASP A 341 9.84 -17.29 36.37
C ASP A 341 9.96 -15.83 36.84
N LYS A 342 9.85 -15.59 38.13
CA LYS A 342 9.87 -14.24 38.72
C LYS A 342 11.11 -13.41 38.31
N SER A 343 12.31 -14.02 38.33
CA SER A 343 13.53 -13.31 37.99
C SER A 343 13.66 -12.94 36.51
N LYS A 344 13.21 -13.85 35.62
CA LYS A 344 13.21 -13.60 34.18
C LYS A 344 12.10 -12.61 33.81
N ARG A 345 10.91 -12.73 34.39
CA ARG A 345 9.79 -11.80 34.20
C ARG A 345 10.20 -10.36 34.51
N GLU A 346 10.88 -10.11 35.64
CA GLU A 346 11.35 -8.77 35.99
C GLU A 346 12.36 -8.20 34.98
N LYS A 347 13.25 -9.03 34.45
CA LYS A 347 14.19 -8.60 33.41
C LYS A 347 13.49 -8.25 32.10
N ILE A 348 12.49 -9.05 31.68
CA ILE A 348 11.66 -8.80 30.49
C ILE A 348 10.84 -7.52 30.72
N LYS A 349 10.19 -7.38 31.90
CA LYS A 349 9.45 -6.19 32.28
C LYS A 349 10.27 -4.92 32.17
N LYS A 350 11.45 -4.92 32.81
CA LYS A 350 12.36 -3.78 32.76
C LYS A 350 12.69 -3.38 31.33
N LEU A 351 13.13 -4.34 30.50
CA LEU A 351 13.51 -4.04 29.09
C LEU A 351 12.31 -3.62 28.25
N THR A 352 11.13 -4.19 28.46
CA THR A 352 9.91 -3.80 27.75
C THR A 352 9.48 -2.36 28.09
N LEU A 353 9.63 -1.94 29.35
CA LEU A 353 9.25 -0.59 29.80
C LEU A 353 10.31 0.47 29.49
N GLU A 354 11.59 0.12 29.57
CA GLU A 354 12.71 1.05 29.25
C GLU A 354 13.01 1.13 27.75
N GLY A 355 12.68 0.09 26.99
CA GLY A 355 12.94 -0.05 25.56
C GLY A 355 14.21 -0.84 25.24
N ASP A 356 14.20 -1.50 24.11
CA ASP A 356 15.32 -2.24 23.52
C ASP A 356 15.87 -1.41 22.34
N PRO A 357 17.14 -0.99 22.35
CA PRO A 357 17.71 -0.17 21.29
C PRO A 357 17.68 -0.83 19.91
N ASP A 358 17.55 -2.17 19.85
CA ASP A 358 17.53 -2.92 18.59
C ASP A 358 16.12 -3.25 18.09
N LYS A 359 15.06 -2.82 18.81
CA LYS A 359 13.67 -3.15 18.47
C LYS A 359 12.77 -1.91 18.42
N VAL A 360 11.60 -2.08 17.84
CA VAL A 360 10.55 -1.05 17.93
C VAL A 360 9.94 -1.12 19.33
N ASN A 361 9.96 -0.01 20.04
CA ASN A 361 9.62 0.07 21.46
C ASN A 361 8.19 0.59 21.68
N TRP A 362 7.20 -0.22 21.32
CA TRP A 362 5.80 0.19 21.36
C TRP A 362 5.32 0.62 22.75
N VAL A 363 5.75 -0.09 23.81
CA VAL A 363 5.37 0.21 25.21
C VAL A 363 6.16 1.40 25.72
N ALA A 364 7.50 1.37 25.60
CA ALA A 364 8.38 2.41 26.14
C ALA A 364 8.10 3.80 25.52
N LYS A 365 7.79 3.84 24.21
CA LYS A 365 7.54 5.08 23.49
C LYS A 365 6.05 5.48 23.49
N GLY A 366 5.14 4.52 23.47
CA GLY A 366 3.72 4.78 23.26
C GLY A 366 2.86 4.69 24.51
N GLY A 367 3.32 4.01 25.56
CA GLY A 367 2.51 3.73 26.77
C GLY A 367 1.39 2.69 26.54
N TRP A 368 0.83 2.21 27.64
CA TRP A 368 -0.17 1.14 27.63
C TRP A 368 -1.55 1.56 27.11
N TYR A 369 -1.89 2.84 27.10
CA TYR A 369 -3.15 3.38 26.56
C TYR A 369 -3.30 3.20 25.04
N ASN A 370 -2.21 2.83 24.34
CA ASN A 370 -2.26 2.55 22.91
C ASN A 370 -2.78 1.15 22.59
N PHE A 371 -2.86 0.25 23.56
CA PHE A 371 -3.13 -1.16 23.30
C PHE A 371 -4.57 -1.54 23.67
N THR A 372 -5.30 -2.02 22.67
CA THR A 372 -6.64 -2.59 22.84
C THR A 372 -6.60 -4.06 22.46
N ILE A 373 -7.23 -4.93 23.26
CA ILE A 373 -7.39 -6.36 22.95
C ILE A 373 -8.41 -6.50 21.81
N MET A 374 -8.02 -7.16 20.72
CA MET A 374 -8.84 -7.29 19.51
C MET A 374 -9.36 -8.71 19.32
N ASP A 375 -8.61 -9.71 19.77
CA ASP A 375 -8.98 -11.11 19.67
C ASP A 375 -8.36 -11.90 20.83
N ALA A 376 -9.11 -12.84 21.38
CA ALA A 376 -8.68 -13.74 22.44
C ALA A 376 -9.46 -15.04 22.34
N LYS A 377 -8.82 -16.16 22.62
CA LYS A 377 -9.47 -17.48 22.53
C LYS A 377 -10.17 -17.89 23.81
N LYS A 378 -9.59 -17.55 24.96
CA LYS A 378 -10.11 -17.90 26.29
C LYS A 378 -10.79 -16.70 26.95
N ASN A 379 -10.14 -15.56 26.96
CA ASN A 379 -10.57 -14.32 27.63
C ASN A 379 -11.39 -13.44 26.66
N THR A 380 -12.45 -14.00 26.08
CA THR A 380 -13.29 -13.33 25.07
C THR A 380 -14.06 -12.13 25.61
N ASP A 381 -14.31 -12.06 26.90
CA ASP A 381 -14.95 -10.96 27.63
C ASP A 381 -14.03 -9.72 27.70
N LEU A 382 -12.73 -9.87 27.47
CA LEU A 382 -11.78 -8.77 27.44
C LEU A 382 -11.62 -8.13 26.04
N ILE A 383 -12.25 -8.69 25.02
CA ILE A 383 -12.18 -8.13 23.65
C ILE A 383 -12.79 -6.72 23.66
N GLY A 384 -12.05 -5.76 23.11
CA GLY A 384 -12.39 -4.34 23.11
C GLY A 384 -11.85 -3.55 24.30
N ARG A 385 -11.30 -4.22 25.33
CA ARG A 385 -10.75 -3.57 26.54
C ARG A 385 -9.31 -3.08 26.31
N MET A 386 -8.94 -2.02 26.99
CA MET A 386 -7.56 -1.52 27.02
C MET A 386 -6.82 -2.05 28.27
N PHE A 387 -5.51 -2.24 28.17
CA PHE A 387 -4.72 -2.72 29.31
C PHE A 387 -4.70 -1.74 30.48
N CYS A 388 -4.70 -0.43 30.20
CA CYS A 388 -4.75 0.59 31.24
C CYS A 388 -6.08 0.54 32.04
N ASP A 389 -7.21 0.26 31.39
CA ASP A 389 -8.49 0.14 32.09
C ASP A 389 -8.51 -1.09 32.99
N LEU A 390 -7.99 -2.23 32.50
CA LEU A 390 -7.87 -3.46 33.27
C LEU A 390 -6.92 -3.27 34.46
N ALA A 391 -5.83 -2.52 34.26
CA ALA A 391 -4.85 -2.21 35.32
C ALA A 391 -5.51 -1.38 36.44
N GLN A 392 -6.26 -0.36 36.07
CA GLN A 392 -6.97 0.49 37.02
C GLN A 392 -8.03 -0.31 37.81
N GLU A 393 -8.82 -1.15 37.14
CA GLU A 393 -9.85 -1.96 37.76
C GLU A 393 -9.29 -3.00 38.73
N GLN A 394 -8.16 -3.62 38.39
CA GLN A 394 -7.53 -4.68 39.18
C GLN A 394 -6.53 -4.17 40.22
N GLY A 395 -6.18 -2.89 40.20
CA GLY A 395 -5.12 -2.33 41.04
C GLY A 395 -3.76 -2.96 40.79
N ARG A 396 -3.45 -3.32 39.52
CA ARG A 396 -2.23 -4.02 39.07
C ARG A 396 -1.53 -3.23 37.98
N GLU A 397 -0.26 -3.53 37.73
CA GLU A 397 0.48 -2.94 36.63
C GLU A 397 0.06 -3.58 35.29
N GLU A 398 0.03 -2.78 34.22
CA GLU A 398 -0.38 -3.21 32.88
C GLU A 398 0.51 -4.34 32.34
N PHE A 399 1.83 -4.26 32.57
CA PHE A 399 2.74 -5.32 32.16
C PHE A 399 2.38 -6.66 32.79
N ASP A 400 2.01 -6.68 34.07
CA ASP A 400 1.70 -7.90 34.77
C ASP A 400 0.40 -8.53 34.26
N ILE A 401 -0.58 -7.71 33.92
CA ILE A 401 -1.82 -8.16 33.25
C ILE A 401 -1.50 -8.73 31.87
N ALA A 402 -0.69 -8.00 31.07
CA ALA A 402 -0.31 -8.45 29.73
C ALA A 402 0.47 -9.77 29.77
N ALA A 403 1.39 -9.92 30.73
CA ALA A 403 2.16 -11.14 30.91
C ALA A 403 1.27 -12.34 31.30
N ASP A 404 0.32 -12.15 32.22
CA ASP A 404 -0.59 -13.21 32.65
C ASP A 404 -1.53 -13.62 31.52
N LEU A 405 -2.11 -12.65 30.79
CA LEU A 405 -2.93 -12.92 29.61
C LEU A 405 -2.13 -13.64 28.52
N PHE A 406 -0.85 -13.27 28.31
CA PHE A 406 0.00 -13.99 27.36
C PHE A 406 0.28 -15.44 27.78
N ILE A 407 0.48 -15.69 29.08
CA ILE A 407 0.65 -17.05 29.59
C ILE A 407 -0.58 -17.92 29.29
N GLU A 408 -1.78 -17.36 29.42
CA GLU A 408 -3.04 -18.06 29.18
C GLU A 408 -3.36 -18.24 27.69
N GLU A 409 -3.20 -17.20 26.89
CA GLU A 409 -3.64 -17.12 25.49
C GLU A 409 -2.53 -17.49 24.50
N LYS A 410 -1.28 -17.34 24.89
CA LYS A 410 -0.10 -17.49 24.03
C LYS A 410 -0.18 -16.55 22.82
N SER A 411 -0.06 -17.10 21.60
CA SER A 411 -0.15 -16.33 20.35
C SER A 411 -1.59 -16.03 19.89
N ASN A 412 -2.61 -16.42 20.65
CA ASN A 412 -4.01 -16.17 20.27
C ASN A 412 -4.51 -14.78 20.70
N LEU A 413 -3.79 -14.08 21.58
CA LEU A 413 -4.14 -12.72 21.95
C LEU A 413 -3.61 -11.72 20.93
N ILE A 414 -4.54 -11.06 20.23
CA ILE A 414 -4.25 -10.02 19.26
C ILE A 414 -4.58 -8.66 19.85
N ILE A 415 -3.69 -7.70 19.63
CA ILE A 415 -3.84 -6.33 20.08
C ILE A 415 -3.83 -5.37 18.89
N SER A 416 -4.48 -4.22 19.04
CA SER A 416 -4.32 -3.08 18.11
C SER A 416 -3.55 -1.94 18.78
N LEU A 417 -2.83 -1.17 17.96
CA LEU A 417 -2.02 -0.04 18.37
C LEU A 417 -2.67 1.26 17.92
N SER A 418 -3.18 2.07 18.85
CA SER A 418 -3.78 3.38 18.61
C SER A 418 -2.72 4.46 18.72
N THR A 419 -1.93 4.65 17.65
CA THR A 419 -0.74 5.52 17.71
C THR A 419 -0.92 6.87 17.02
N MET A 420 -1.96 7.08 16.21
CA MET A 420 -2.15 8.30 15.42
C MET A 420 -3.38 9.08 15.89
N SER A 421 -3.35 10.41 15.73
CA SER A 421 -4.55 11.24 15.88
C SER A 421 -5.35 11.28 14.58
N GLU A 422 -6.66 11.42 14.70
CA GLU A 422 -7.55 11.58 13.54
C GLU A 422 -7.27 12.91 12.82
N GLU A 423 -6.91 13.96 13.56
CA GLU A 423 -6.57 15.28 13.04
C GLU A 423 -5.33 15.20 12.13
N ASP A 424 -4.30 14.45 12.52
CA ASP A 424 -3.10 14.23 11.72
C ASP A 424 -3.42 13.42 10.45
N VAL A 425 -4.28 12.39 10.56
CA VAL A 425 -4.78 11.62 9.41
C VAL A 425 -5.48 12.53 8.42
N GLN A 426 -6.40 13.37 8.89
CA GLN A 426 -7.13 14.32 8.05
C GLN A 426 -6.22 15.37 7.44
N HIS A 427 -5.24 15.88 8.22
CA HIS A 427 -4.28 16.86 7.73
C HIS A 427 -3.46 16.31 6.57
N ALA A 428 -2.96 15.08 6.68
CA ALA A 428 -2.24 14.40 5.61
C ALA A 428 -3.13 14.13 4.39
N LEU A 429 -4.35 13.58 4.59
CA LEU A 429 -5.27 13.28 3.49
C LEU A 429 -5.70 14.52 2.69
N LYS A 430 -5.73 15.71 3.30
CA LYS A 430 -6.01 16.97 2.58
C LYS A 430 -4.94 17.35 1.58
N GLN A 431 -3.69 16.89 1.76
CA GLN A 431 -2.60 17.30 0.89
C GLN A 431 -2.78 16.74 -0.52
N PRO A 432 -2.65 17.56 -1.59
CA PRO A 432 -2.93 17.14 -2.97
C PRO A 432 -1.93 16.09 -3.50
N TRP A 433 -0.80 15.92 -2.82
CA TRP A 433 0.28 15.00 -3.15
C TRP A 433 0.29 13.71 -2.31
N VAL A 434 -0.66 13.57 -1.37
CA VAL A 434 -0.83 12.35 -0.58
C VAL A 434 -1.84 11.43 -1.26
N MET A 435 -1.43 10.18 -1.51
CA MET A 435 -2.24 9.11 -2.08
C MET A 435 -2.95 8.33 -0.98
N VAL A 436 -4.02 7.63 -1.36
CA VAL A 436 -4.65 6.63 -0.51
C VAL A 436 -3.91 5.30 -0.70
N SER A 437 -3.58 4.64 0.40
CA SER A 437 -3.02 3.29 0.43
C SER A 437 -3.69 2.43 1.49
N SER A 438 -3.39 1.15 1.52
CA SER A 438 -3.88 0.26 2.57
C SER A 438 -2.82 -0.13 3.58
N ASP A 439 -1.57 -0.22 3.19
CA ASP A 439 -0.51 -0.89 3.96
C ASP A 439 -0.96 -2.29 4.42
N GLY A 440 -1.75 -2.94 3.57
CA GLY A 440 -2.41 -4.20 3.82
C GLY A 440 -1.79 -5.36 3.04
N ALA A 441 -2.31 -6.56 3.27
CA ALA A 441 -1.87 -7.79 2.61
C ALA A 441 -3.03 -8.47 1.87
N ALA A 442 -2.70 -9.36 0.93
CA ALA A 442 -3.67 -10.28 0.36
C ALA A 442 -4.09 -11.31 1.42
N VAL A 443 -5.34 -11.25 1.86
CA VAL A 443 -5.89 -12.08 2.93
C VAL A 443 -7.25 -12.66 2.56
N THR A 444 -7.58 -13.79 3.16
CA THR A 444 -8.93 -14.37 3.07
C THR A 444 -9.82 -13.75 4.14
N ASN A 445 -11.14 -13.96 4.04
CA ASN A 445 -12.10 -13.53 5.07
C ASN A 445 -12.20 -14.49 6.25
N LYS A 446 -11.11 -15.17 6.59
CA LYS A 446 -11.03 -16.17 7.66
C LYS A 446 -9.69 -16.07 8.36
N GLY A 447 -9.62 -16.65 9.54
CA GLY A 447 -8.39 -16.77 10.30
C GLY A 447 -8.32 -15.84 11.51
N GLN A 448 -7.10 -15.60 11.96
CA GLN A 448 -6.83 -14.72 13.09
C GLN A 448 -7.16 -13.26 12.74
N SER A 449 -7.57 -12.49 13.74
CA SER A 449 -7.92 -11.08 13.57
C SER A 449 -6.80 -10.28 12.90
N VAL A 450 -7.16 -9.46 11.94
CA VAL A 450 -6.24 -8.61 11.18
C VAL A 450 -6.72 -7.15 11.21
N HIS A 451 -5.87 -6.23 10.77
CA HIS A 451 -6.26 -4.83 10.66
C HIS A 451 -7.35 -4.64 9.59
N PRO A 452 -8.46 -3.90 9.87
CA PRO A 452 -9.54 -3.66 8.90
C PRO A 452 -9.08 -2.93 7.63
N ARG A 453 -7.90 -2.30 7.63
CA ARG A 453 -7.30 -1.67 6.43
C ARG A 453 -7.13 -2.62 5.26
N ASN A 454 -7.00 -3.92 5.53
CA ASN A 454 -6.94 -4.94 4.48
C ASN A 454 -8.21 -5.01 3.64
N TYR A 455 -9.35 -4.60 4.19
CA TYR A 455 -10.67 -4.75 3.54
C TYR A 455 -11.38 -3.44 3.26
N GLY A 456 -10.94 -2.33 3.85
CA GLY A 456 -11.75 -1.13 3.89
C GLY A 456 -11.09 0.18 3.52
N SER A 457 -9.77 0.27 3.28
CA SER A 457 -9.07 1.55 3.14
C SER A 457 -9.68 2.45 2.05
N PHE A 458 -9.91 1.93 0.86
CA PHE A 458 -10.43 2.71 -0.26
C PHE A 458 -11.91 3.07 -0.10
N SER A 459 -12.73 2.10 0.28
CA SER A 459 -14.15 2.32 0.55
C SER A 459 -14.39 3.24 1.75
N ARG A 460 -13.51 3.19 2.78
CA ARG A 460 -13.56 4.10 3.93
C ARG A 460 -13.32 5.55 3.54
N VAL A 461 -12.37 5.83 2.63
CA VAL A 461 -12.15 7.20 2.14
C VAL A 461 -13.40 7.73 1.47
N LEU A 462 -14.03 6.93 0.60
CA LEU A 462 -15.26 7.33 -0.11
C LEU A 462 -16.45 7.51 0.84
N ARG A 463 -16.59 6.65 1.86
CA ARG A 463 -17.65 6.79 2.85
C ARG A 463 -17.37 7.91 3.84
N LYS A 464 -16.29 7.78 4.63
CA LYS A 464 -16.02 8.66 5.76
C LYS A 464 -15.59 10.05 5.31
N TYR A 465 -14.52 10.14 4.51
CA TYR A 465 -13.89 11.43 4.23
C TYR A 465 -14.50 12.18 3.03
N VAL A 466 -15.21 11.47 2.15
CA VAL A 466 -15.92 12.12 1.04
C VAL A 466 -17.38 12.35 1.41
N ARG A 467 -18.16 11.29 1.72
CA ARG A 467 -19.61 11.39 1.90
C ARG A 467 -20.02 11.94 3.26
N GLU A 468 -19.44 11.44 4.36
CA GLU A 468 -19.89 11.75 5.73
C GLU A 468 -19.26 13.05 6.26
N GLU A 469 -17.97 13.23 6.11
CA GLU A 469 -17.23 14.36 6.67
C GLU A 469 -16.96 15.49 5.65
N ALA A 470 -17.19 15.24 4.35
CA ALA A 470 -16.90 16.19 3.26
C ALA A 470 -15.48 16.80 3.32
N LEU A 471 -14.51 16.02 3.84
CA LEU A 471 -13.11 16.42 3.94
C LEU A 471 -12.46 16.54 2.55
N LEU A 472 -12.86 15.65 1.65
CA LEU A 472 -12.44 15.59 0.25
C LEU A 472 -13.66 15.66 -0.66
N SER A 473 -13.52 16.28 -1.84
CA SER A 473 -14.50 16.08 -2.90
C SER A 473 -14.41 14.63 -3.43
N LEU A 474 -15.51 14.13 -3.98
CA LEU A 474 -15.51 12.79 -4.61
C LEU A 474 -14.46 12.70 -5.75
N VAL A 475 -14.30 13.77 -6.51
CA VAL A 475 -13.32 13.86 -7.60
C VAL A 475 -11.88 13.79 -7.07
N ASP A 476 -11.56 14.49 -5.97
CA ASP A 476 -10.25 14.42 -5.33
C ASP A 476 -9.97 13.05 -4.72
N GLY A 477 -10.97 12.46 -4.06
CA GLY A 477 -10.86 11.10 -3.53
C GLY A 477 -10.49 10.10 -4.62
N VAL A 478 -11.20 10.14 -5.75
CA VAL A 478 -10.89 9.28 -6.92
C VAL A 478 -9.50 9.58 -7.48
N ARG A 479 -9.11 10.85 -7.65
CA ARG A 479 -7.78 11.23 -8.14
C ARG A 479 -6.66 10.66 -7.26
N LYS A 480 -6.81 10.73 -5.95
CA LYS A 480 -5.83 10.19 -4.98
C LYS A 480 -5.69 8.67 -5.01
N MET A 481 -6.66 7.98 -5.59
CA MET A 481 -6.68 6.51 -5.74
C MET A 481 -6.37 6.05 -7.17
N THR A 482 -6.23 6.95 -8.15
CA THR A 482 -6.13 6.59 -9.57
C THR A 482 -4.96 7.29 -10.27
N SER A 483 -5.15 8.51 -10.74
CA SER A 483 -4.13 9.21 -11.53
C SER A 483 -2.91 9.64 -10.72
N LEU A 484 -3.07 10.01 -9.45
CA LEU A 484 -1.94 10.39 -8.61
C LEU A 484 -0.96 9.22 -8.39
N PRO A 485 -1.41 8.01 -7.98
CA PRO A 485 -0.54 6.83 -7.96
C PRO A 485 0.01 6.44 -9.34
N ALA A 486 -0.79 6.56 -10.40
CA ALA A 486 -0.31 6.31 -11.77
C ALA A 486 0.81 7.28 -12.18
N GLN A 487 0.74 8.56 -11.78
CA GLN A 487 1.79 9.55 -12.02
C GLN A 487 3.09 9.21 -11.28
N LEU A 488 3.01 8.81 -9.99
CA LEU A 488 4.18 8.35 -9.24
C LEU A 488 4.87 7.21 -10.00
N LEU A 489 4.09 6.21 -10.40
CA LEU A 489 4.57 5.00 -11.07
C LEU A 489 4.87 5.21 -12.58
N ARG A 490 4.59 6.39 -13.17
CA ARG A 490 4.68 6.64 -14.61
C ARG A 490 3.92 5.63 -15.46
N LEU A 491 2.76 5.15 -14.98
CA LEU A 491 1.88 4.31 -15.77
C LEU A 491 1.27 5.16 -16.90
N SER A 492 1.59 4.81 -18.14
CA SER A 492 1.17 5.57 -19.33
C SER A 492 -0.20 5.18 -19.85
N ASP A 493 -0.73 4.03 -19.40
CA ASP A 493 -1.94 3.41 -19.96
C ASP A 493 -3.01 3.07 -18.91
N ARG A 494 -2.86 3.54 -17.65
CA ARG A 494 -3.75 3.24 -16.52
C ARG A 494 -3.96 4.46 -15.62
N GLY A 495 -4.93 4.39 -14.71
CA GLY A 495 -5.23 5.45 -13.73
C GLY A 495 -6.10 6.59 -14.27
N LEU A 496 -6.46 6.57 -15.55
CA LEU A 496 -7.39 7.50 -16.19
C LEU A 496 -8.41 6.76 -17.07
N LEU A 497 -9.62 7.28 -17.13
CA LEU A 497 -10.57 6.88 -18.18
C LEU A 497 -10.30 7.71 -19.43
N LEU A 498 -9.51 7.14 -20.34
CA LEU A 498 -9.20 7.72 -21.65
C LEU A 498 -9.27 6.64 -22.73
N LYS A 499 -9.67 7.03 -23.93
CA LYS A 499 -9.63 6.13 -25.09
C LYS A 499 -8.21 5.64 -25.34
N GLY A 500 -8.05 4.33 -25.52
CA GLY A 500 -6.77 3.65 -25.71
C GLY A 500 -6.08 3.22 -24.41
N TYR A 501 -6.58 3.62 -23.24
CA TYR A 501 -6.09 3.15 -21.94
C TYR A 501 -6.63 1.74 -21.65
N LYS A 502 -5.94 1.02 -20.78
CA LYS A 502 -6.39 -0.29 -20.29
C LYS A 502 -7.73 -0.17 -19.57
N ALA A 503 -8.58 -1.10 -19.84
CA ALA A 503 -9.91 -1.15 -19.25
C ALA A 503 -9.86 -1.77 -17.84
N ASP A 504 -9.22 -1.03 -16.92
CA ASP A 504 -9.30 -1.24 -15.48
C ASP A 504 -10.27 -0.19 -14.93
N LEU A 505 -11.47 -0.64 -14.53
CA LEU A 505 -12.57 0.24 -14.14
C LEU A 505 -13.28 -0.24 -12.89
N VAL A 506 -13.84 0.72 -12.17
CA VAL A 506 -14.76 0.47 -11.04
C VAL A 506 -16.06 1.21 -11.29
N VAL A 507 -17.18 0.49 -11.05
CA VAL A 507 -18.52 1.09 -10.99
C VAL A 507 -19.05 0.88 -9.58
N PHE A 508 -19.40 1.96 -8.89
CA PHE A 508 -19.89 1.90 -7.52
C PHE A 508 -21.05 2.84 -7.26
N ASP A 509 -21.85 2.50 -6.24
CA ASP A 509 -22.93 3.35 -5.73
C ASP A 509 -22.33 4.33 -4.70
N PRO A 510 -22.31 5.65 -4.99
CA PRO A 510 -21.70 6.63 -4.10
C PRO A 510 -22.42 6.76 -2.73
N GLU A 511 -23.72 6.39 -2.68
CA GLU A 511 -24.52 6.46 -1.47
C GLU A 511 -24.39 5.19 -0.60
N LYS A 512 -24.02 4.05 -1.22
CA LYS A 512 -23.95 2.75 -0.55
C LYS A 512 -22.52 2.27 -0.28
N ILE A 513 -21.50 2.84 -0.97
CA ILE A 513 -20.12 2.39 -0.76
C ILE A 513 -19.72 2.53 0.70
N LYS A 514 -19.19 1.43 1.27
CA LYS A 514 -18.92 1.32 2.71
C LYS A 514 -17.83 0.28 3.01
N ASP A 515 -16.94 0.64 3.94
CA ASP A 515 -16.07 -0.27 4.65
C ASP A 515 -16.88 -0.96 5.77
N ASN A 516 -17.10 -2.26 5.65
CA ASN A 516 -17.83 -3.03 6.67
C ASN A 516 -16.89 -3.55 7.76
N ALA A 517 -15.62 -3.74 7.43
CA ALA A 517 -14.59 -4.21 8.36
C ALA A 517 -14.40 -3.25 9.53
N THR A 518 -14.43 -3.79 10.74
CA THR A 518 -14.12 -3.08 11.98
C THR A 518 -12.91 -3.73 12.66
N PHE A 519 -12.39 -3.12 13.73
CA PHE A 519 -11.32 -3.73 14.50
C PHE A 519 -11.80 -4.99 15.25
N LEU A 520 -13.06 -5.05 15.64
CA LEU A 520 -13.66 -6.21 16.34
C LEU A 520 -14.19 -7.28 15.38
N ASP A 521 -14.53 -6.90 14.14
CA ASP A 521 -14.97 -7.80 13.08
C ASP A 521 -14.29 -7.41 11.76
N PRO A 522 -13.01 -7.76 11.59
CA PRO A 522 -12.22 -7.28 10.46
C PRO A 522 -12.46 -8.03 9.16
N HIS A 523 -12.99 -9.25 9.19
CA HIS A 523 -13.11 -10.12 8.02
C HIS A 523 -14.36 -9.86 7.19
N GLN A 524 -14.65 -8.57 6.94
CA GLN A 524 -15.82 -8.10 6.18
C GLN A 524 -15.39 -7.40 4.89
N TYR A 525 -15.80 -7.93 3.75
CA TYR A 525 -15.58 -7.24 2.48
C TYR A 525 -16.37 -5.93 2.41
N ALA A 526 -15.85 -4.96 1.66
CA ALA A 526 -16.55 -3.71 1.37
C ALA A 526 -17.85 -3.96 0.60
N SER A 527 -18.79 -3.05 0.68
CA SER A 527 -20.06 -3.06 -0.06
C SER A 527 -20.25 -1.78 -0.87
N GLY A 528 -21.16 -1.84 -1.87
CA GLY A 528 -21.46 -0.69 -2.74
C GLY A 528 -20.59 -0.61 -3.99
N VAL A 529 -19.60 -1.49 -4.16
CA VAL A 529 -18.91 -1.71 -5.44
C VAL A 529 -19.75 -2.70 -6.25
N GLU A 530 -20.28 -2.24 -7.40
CA GLU A 530 -21.19 -3.03 -8.25
C GLU A 530 -20.41 -3.81 -9.31
N TYR A 531 -19.45 -3.17 -9.98
CA TYR A 531 -18.62 -3.82 -10.99
C TYR A 531 -17.15 -3.45 -10.84
N VAL A 532 -16.30 -4.44 -11.01
CA VAL A 532 -14.85 -4.27 -11.16
C VAL A 532 -14.42 -4.97 -12.43
N ILE A 533 -13.75 -4.23 -13.29
CA ILE A 533 -13.21 -4.71 -14.56
C ILE A 533 -11.69 -4.61 -14.46
N VAL A 534 -11.00 -5.70 -14.74
CA VAL A 534 -9.55 -5.80 -14.75
C VAL A 534 -9.09 -6.25 -16.13
N ASN A 535 -8.26 -5.45 -16.80
CA ASN A 535 -7.78 -5.73 -18.16
C ASN A 535 -8.93 -6.06 -19.15
N GLY A 536 -10.07 -5.35 -19.04
CA GLY A 536 -11.23 -5.50 -19.92
C GLY A 536 -12.21 -6.61 -19.53
N GLU A 537 -11.90 -7.40 -18.51
CA GLU A 537 -12.70 -8.54 -18.09
C GLU A 537 -13.35 -8.26 -16.71
N ILE A 538 -14.61 -8.69 -16.56
CA ILE A 538 -15.37 -8.45 -15.33
C ILE A 538 -14.91 -9.41 -14.25
N SER A 539 -14.36 -8.89 -13.15
CA SER A 539 -14.00 -9.65 -11.95
C SER A 539 -15.10 -9.63 -10.88
N ILE A 540 -15.79 -8.49 -10.71
CA ILE A 540 -16.98 -8.37 -9.85
C ILE A 540 -18.17 -7.96 -10.74
N ASP A 541 -19.27 -8.69 -10.63
CA ASP A 541 -20.52 -8.47 -11.33
C ASP A 541 -21.66 -8.30 -10.32
N ARG A 542 -22.24 -7.10 -10.21
CA ARG A 542 -23.30 -6.75 -9.22
C ARG A 542 -22.90 -7.14 -7.80
N GLY A 543 -21.72 -6.71 -7.40
CA GLY A 543 -21.17 -6.96 -6.06
C GLY A 543 -20.71 -8.40 -5.80
N LYS A 544 -20.75 -9.29 -6.81
CA LYS A 544 -20.35 -10.69 -6.65
C LYS A 544 -19.10 -11.02 -7.42
N TYR A 545 -18.14 -11.63 -6.78
CA TYR A 545 -16.92 -12.14 -7.41
C TYR A 545 -17.25 -13.35 -8.30
N ASN A 546 -16.75 -13.37 -9.52
CA ASN A 546 -17.02 -14.41 -10.51
C ASN A 546 -15.97 -15.52 -10.57
N ASN A 547 -15.09 -15.62 -9.56
CA ASN A 547 -14.01 -16.60 -9.47
C ASN A 547 -12.99 -16.54 -10.62
N SER A 548 -12.72 -15.36 -11.14
CA SER A 548 -11.78 -15.13 -12.24
C SER A 548 -10.50 -14.43 -11.80
N LEU A 549 -9.41 -14.68 -12.52
CA LEU A 549 -8.08 -14.15 -12.24
C LEU A 549 -7.58 -13.39 -13.49
N HIS A 550 -7.98 -12.12 -13.62
CA HIS A 550 -7.69 -11.29 -14.80
C HIS A 550 -6.49 -10.36 -14.62
N GLY A 551 -5.90 -10.31 -13.42
CA GLY A 551 -4.71 -9.52 -13.14
C GLY A 551 -3.45 -10.07 -13.79
N LYS A 552 -2.46 -9.20 -13.94
CA LYS A 552 -1.14 -9.51 -14.53
C LYS A 552 -0.03 -8.89 -13.70
N ALA A 553 1.14 -9.51 -13.71
CA ALA A 553 2.36 -8.83 -13.26
C ALA A 553 2.69 -7.72 -14.26
N LEU A 554 2.79 -6.48 -13.77
CA LEU A 554 3.20 -5.32 -14.57
C LEU A 554 4.71 -5.12 -14.36
N LEU A 555 5.49 -5.34 -15.41
CA LEU A 555 6.94 -5.14 -15.37
C LEU A 555 7.28 -3.72 -15.79
N HIS A 556 8.26 -3.12 -15.12
CA HIS A 556 8.84 -1.85 -15.54
C HIS A 556 9.65 -2.09 -16.82
N THR A 557 9.30 -1.41 -17.89
CA THR A 557 10.05 -1.40 -19.15
C THR A 557 10.61 0.01 -19.36
N GLU A 558 11.84 0.09 -19.78
CA GLU A 558 12.40 1.38 -20.26
C GLU A 558 11.63 1.80 -21.52
N ASN A 559 10.73 2.78 -21.39
CA ASN A 559 10.12 3.51 -22.51
C ASN A 559 10.59 4.96 -22.50
#